data_f0b4849ba226c0fec48d300dc73cab82
#
_entry.id   f0b4849ba226c0fec48d300dc73cab82
#
_cell.length_a   1.000
_cell.length_b   1.000
_cell.length_c   1.000
_cell.angle_alpha   90.00
_cell.angle_beta   90.00
_cell.angle_gamma   90.00
#
_symmetry.space_group_name_H-M   'P 1'
#
loop_
_entity.id
_entity.type
_entity.pdbx_description
1 polymer ?
#
loop_
_entity_poly.entity_id
_entity_poly.type
_entity_poly.pdbx_seq_one_letter_code
_entity_poly.pdbx_strand_id
1 'polypeptide(L)'
;MTDNKILLVEDSEPLRKVLAEKLRDEKFDVLEAGGGEEGLKIATEQKPDIVITDIVMFPVDGLEMAKQIRSSGTWGAEVQIIALTNQNSTEEESRLKDLNLNAYLVKADTALDDVVKMVKEILKSKKK
;
A
#
# COMPACT_ATOMS: atom_id res chain seq x y z
N MET A 1 20.62 11.43 3.16
CA MET A 1 19.20 11.29 2.86
C MET A 1 18.65 9.99 3.39
N THR A 2 17.52 10.05 4.05
CA THR A 2 16.85 8.85 4.52
C THR A 2 16.12 8.20 3.36
N ASP A 3 16.13 6.87 3.34
CA ASP A 3 15.36 6.13 2.36
C ASP A 3 13.88 6.32 2.63
N ASN A 4 13.08 6.31 1.59
CA ASN A 4 11.64 6.37 1.74
C ASN A 4 11.14 5.09 2.39
N LYS A 5 10.18 5.24 3.29
CA LYS A 5 9.63 4.14 4.06
C LYS A 5 8.33 3.66 3.42
N ILE A 6 8.26 2.38 3.11
CA ILE A 6 7.09 1.77 2.48
C ILE A 6 6.50 0.72 3.42
N LEU A 7 5.20 0.76 3.63
CA LEU A 7 4.51 -0.31 4.34
C LEU A 7 3.83 -1.19 3.29
N LEU A 8 4.18 -2.47 3.29
CA LEU A 8 3.61 -3.45 2.37
C LEU A 8 2.71 -4.39 3.16
N VAL A 9 1.43 -4.38 2.85
CA VAL A 9 0.43 -5.22 3.53
C VAL A 9 -0.10 -6.27 2.57
N GLU A 10 0.24 -7.52 2.81
CA GLU A 10 -0.13 -8.63 1.94
C GLU A 10 -0.19 -9.90 2.78
N ASP A 11 -1.32 -10.61 2.74
CA ASP A 11 -1.49 -11.80 3.56
C ASP A 11 -0.80 -13.05 2.98
N SER A 12 -0.49 -13.06 1.69
CA SER A 12 0.29 -14.13 1.09
C SER A 12 1.77 -13.90 1.38
N GLU A 13 2.35 -14.70 2.28
CA GLU A 13 3.74 -14.54 2.64
C GLU A 13 4.70 -14.65 1.46
N PRO A 14 4.56 -15.65 0.55
CA PRO A 14 5.45 -15.73 -0.60
C PRO A 14 5.40 -14.48 -1.47
N LEU A 15 4.22 -13.97 -1.77
CA LEU A 15 4.08 -12.78 -2.60
C LEU A 15 4.61 -11.54 -1.87
N ARG A 16 4.32 -11.42 -0.57
CA ARG A 16 4.82 -10.30 0.23
C ARG A 16 6.35 -10.27 0.22
N LYS A 17 6.98 -11.44 0.42
CA LYS A 17 8.44 -11.52 0.44
C LYS A 17 9.07 -11.14 -0.88
N VAL A 18 8.50 -11.61 -1.99
CA VAL A 18 9.02 -11.29 -3.32
C VAL A 18 8.93 -9.79 -3.59
N LEU A 19 7.79 -9.19 -3.29
CA LEU A 19 7.58 -7.77 -3.54
C LEU A 19 8.45 -6.91 -2.61
N ALA A 20 8.55 -7.30 -1.34
CA ALA A 20 9.38 -6.58 -0.37
C ALA A 20 10.85 -6.60 -0.80
N GLU A 21 11.33 -7.75 -1.25
CA GLU A 21 12.71 -7.89 -1.71
C GLU A 21 12.98 -7.00 -2.92
N LYS A 22 12.04 -6.97 -3.86
CA LYS A 22 12.15 -6.12 -5.04
C LYS A 22 12.24 -4.65 -4.66
N LEU A 23 11.43 -4.22 -3.72
CA LEU A 23 11.44 -2.83 -3.27
C LEU A 23 12.72 -2.50 -2.49
N ARG A 24 13.20 -3.44 -1.68
CA ARG A 24 14.45 -3.23 -0.94
C ARG A 24 15.64 -3.11 -1.89
N ASP A 25 15.62 -3.86 -2.99
CA ASP A 25 16.66 -3.76 -4.01
C ASP A 25 16.70 -2.36 -4.63
N GLU A 26 15.59 -1.65 -4.58
CA GLU A 26 15.50 -0.28 -5.09
C GLU A 26 15.80 0.78 -4.02
N LYS A 27 16.36 0.35 -2.89
CA LYS A 27 16.79 1.21 -1.78
C LYS A 27 15.67 1.80 -0.95
N PHE A 28 14.49 1.18 -0.96
CA PHE A 28 13.42 1.58 -0.05
C PHE A 28 13.54 0.86 1.28
N ASP A 29 13.10 1.52 2.34
CA ASP A 29 12.98 0.92 3.66
C ASP A 29 11.58 0.30 3.75
N VAL A 30 11.50 -1.03 3.72
CA VAL A 30 10.23 -1.73 3.61
C VAL A 30 9.81 -2.37 4.94
N LEU A 31 8.61 -2.01 5.38
CA LEU A 31 7.96 -2.63 6.53
C LEU A 31 6.93 -3.62 5.98
N GLU A 32 6.80 -4.78 6.60
CA GLU A 32 5.88 -5.81 6.14
C GLU A 32 4.79 -6.08 7.16
N ALA A 33 3.57 -6.30 6.69
CA ALA A 33 2.44 -6.70 7.52
C ALA A 33 1.66 -7.80 6.79
N GLY A 34 1.18 -8.77 7.54
CA GLY A 34 0.45 -9.90 6.99
C GLY A 34 -1.07 -9.72 6.94
N GLY A 35 -1.58 -8.58 7.37
CA GLY A 35 -3.01 -8.31 7.35
C GLY A 35 -3.32 -6.87 7.71
N GLY A 36 -4.59 -6.50 7.59
CA GLY A 36 -5.01 -5.12 7.80
C GLY A 36 -4.83 -4.62 9.22
N GLU A 37 -5.05 -5.49 10.21
CA GLU A 37 -4.91 -5.11 11.61
C GLU A 37 -3.46 -4.77 11.95
N GLU A 38 -2.54 -5.65 11.57
CA GLU A 38 -1.11 -5.41 11.77
C GLU A 38 -0.65 -4.21 10.95
N GLY A 39 -1.16 -4.10 9.71
CA GLY A 39 -0.82 -2.99 8.84
C GLY A 39 -1.22 -1.65 9.42
N LEU A 40 -2.42 -1.57 9.99
CA LEU A 40 -2.90 -0.35 10.61
C LEU A 40 -2.01 0.04 11.79
N LYS A 41 -1.64 -0.92 12.62
CA LYS A 41 -0.78 -0.65 13.77
C LYS A 41 0.58 -0.11 13.33
N ILE A 42 1.21 -0.77 12.36
CA ILE A 42 2.51 -0.33 11.87
C ILE A 42 2.40 1.04 11.21
N ALA A 43 1.35 1.26 10.42
CA ALA A 43 1.15 2.53 9.73
C ALA A 43 1.05 3.70 10.71
N THR A 44 0.26 3.53 11.77
CA THR A 44 0.06 4.60 12.72
C THR A 44 1.30 4.85 13.60
N GLU A 45 2.08 3.81 13.87
CA GLU A 45 3.30 3.94 14.66
C GLU A 45 4.49 4.45 13.86
N GLN A 46 4.67 3.94 12.64
CA GLN A 46 5.85 4.25 11.83
C GLN A 46 5.63 5.35 10.80
N LYS A 47 4.39 5.67 10.50
CA LYS A 47 4.00 6.71 9.54
C LYS A 47 4.81 6.64 8.25
N PRO A 48 4.67 5.53 7.48
CA PRO A 48 5.42 5.39 6.23
C PRO A 48 5.05 6.46 5.20
N ASP A 49 5.90 6.63 4.21
CA ASP A 49 5.66 7.57 3.12
C ASP A 49 4.60 7.06 2.16
N ILE A 50 4.50 5.74 2.02
CA ILE A 50 3.53 5.13 1.12
C ILE A 50 3.09 3.79 1.70
N VAL A 51 1.82 3.45 1.48
CA VAL A 51 1.26 2.16 1.89
C VAL A 51 0.83 1.41 0.64
N ILE A 52 1.31 0.18 0.48
CA ILE A 52 0.88 -0.70 -0.59
C ILE A 52 0.12 -1.83 0.08
N THR A 53 -1.15 -2.01 -0.27
CA THR A 53 -1.98 -3.01 0.40
C THR A 53 -2.80 -3.84 -0.56
N ASP A 54 -2.91 -5.13 -0.25
CA ASP A 54 -3.90 -5.99 -0.86
C ASP A 54 -5.27 -5.57 -0.33
N ILE A 55 -6.33 -5.82 -1.10
CA ILE A 55 -7.68 -5.45 -0.70
C ILE A 55 -8.32 -6.58 0.11
N VAL A 56 -8.29 -7.81 -0.40
CA VAL A 56 -8.97 -8.94 0.25
C VAL A 56 -8.07 -9.60 1.28
N MET A 57 -8.34 -9.33 2.55
CA MET A 57 -7.60 -9.92 3.68
C MET A 57 -8.57 -10.10 4.84
N PHE A 58 -8.22 -10.97 5.79
CA PHE A 58 -9.03 -11.22 6.97
C PHE A 58 -8.18 -11.09 8.23
N PRO A 59 -8.76 -10.66 9.36
CA PRO A 59 -10.17 -10.23 9.55
C PRO A 59 -10.43 -8.81 9.06
N VAL A 60 -9.39 -7.99 8.87
CA VAL A 60 -9.53 -6.60 8.42
C VAL A 60 -8.99 -6.50 7.00
N ASP A 61 -9.84 -6.15 6.03
CA ASP A 61 -9.39 -6.03 4.65
C ASP A 61 -8.68 -4.70 4.40
N GLY A 62 -8.05 -4.59 3.22
CA GLY A 62 -7.25 -3.41 2.87
C GLY A 62 -8.07 -2.13 2.78
N LEU A 63 -9.33 -2.23 2.38
CA LEU A 63 -10.19 -1.05 2.29
C LEU A 63 -10.56 -0.52 3.66
N GLU A 64 -10.87 -1.42 4.60
CA GLU A 64 -11.16 -1.02 5.97
C GLU A 64 -9.91 -0.43 6.62
N MET A 65 -8.76 -1.04 6.40
CA MET A 65 -7.49 -0.53 6.91
C MET A 65 -7.22 0.88 6.36
N ALA A 66 -7.40 1.08 5.05
CA ALA A 66 -7.19 2.38 4.43
C ALA A 66 -8.13 3.43 4.98
N LYS A 67 -9.38 3.06 5.21
CA LYS A 67 -10.37 3.95 5.80
C LYS A 67 -9.94 4.41 7.18
N GLN A 68 -9.48 3.49 8.01
CA GLN A 68 -9.00 3.82 9.35
C GLN A 68 -7.74 4.67 9.32
N ILE A 69 -6.84 4.40 8.37
CA ILE A 69 -5.65 5.23 8.20
C ILE A 69 -6.05 6.66 7.84
N ARG A 70 -6.98 6.83 6.90
CA ARG A 70 -7.44 8.15 6.49
C ARG A 70 -8.07 8.95 7.63
N SER A 71 -8.61 8.25 8.62
CA SER A 71 -9.25 8.87 9.78
C SER A 71 -8.31 9.08 10.97
N SER A 72 -7.04 8.69 10.84
CA SER A 72 -6.12 8.64 11.98
C SER A 72 -5.39 9.95 12.27
N GLY A 73 -5.62 11.00 11.50
CA GLY A 73 -4.97 12.29 11.72
C GLY A 73 -4.43 12.87 10.44
N THR A 74 -3.64 13.93 10.55
CA THR A 74 -3.11 14.65 9.38
C THR A 74 -2.27 13.76 8.48
N TRP A 75 -1.35 12.98 9.06
CA TRP A 75 -0.53 12.07 8.29
C TRP A 75 -1.40 11.08 7.50
N GLY A 76 -2.38 10.47 8.18
CA GLY A 76 -3.24 9.46 7.56
C GLY A 76 -4.11 10.02 6.44
N ALA A 77 -4.55 11.27 6.58
CA ALA A 77 -5.36 11.91 5.56
C ALA A 77 -4.58 12.16 4.27
N GLU A 78 -3.27 12.29 4.37
CA GLU A 78 -2.41 12.66 3.24
C GLU A 78 -1.48 11.57 2.73
N VAL A 79 -1.30 10.48 3.48
CA VAL A 79 -0.37 9.42 3.09
C VAL A 79 -0.74 8.82 1.74
N GLN A 80 0.28 8.46 0.95
CA GLN A 80 0.07 7.86 -0.36
C GLN A 80 -0.34 6.39 -0.16
N ILE A 81 -1.39 5.95 -0.84
CA ILE A 81 -1.87 4.57 -0.73
C ILE A 81 -2.06 3.97 -2.13
N ILE A 82 -1.47 2.79 -2.33
CA ILE A 82 -1.66 2.01 -3.54
C ILE A 82 -2.40 0.73 -3.16
N ALA A 83 -3.50 0.45 -3.84
CA ALA A 83 -4.24 -0.78 -3.61
C ALA A 83 -3.93 -1.81 -4.70
N LEU A 84 -3.70 -3.05 -4.28
CA LEU A 84 -3.50 -4.18 -5.20
C LEU A 84 -4.71 -5.10 -5.07
N THR A 85 -5.24 -5.56 -6.19
CA THR A 85 -6.40 -6.42 -6.20
C THR A 85 -6.20 -7.60 -7.14
N ASN A 86 -6.91 -8.69 -6.88
CA ASN A 86 -6.86 -9.86 -7.76
C ASN A 86 -7.72 -9.69 -9.00
N GLN A 87 -8.72 -8.82 -8.95
CA GLN A 87 -9.62 -8.63 -10.07
C GLN A 87 -10.29 -7.26 -10.04
N ASN A 88 -10.61 -6.74 -11.21
CA ASN A 88 -11.39 -5.53 -11.33
C ASN A 88 -12.84 -5.81 -10.99
N SER A 89 -13.41 -4.97 -10.16
CA SER A 89 -14.82 -5.07 -9.81
C SER A 89 -15.35 -3.65 -9.67
N THR A 90 -16.50 -3.40 -10.27
CA THR A 90 -17.16 -2.09 -10.19
C THR A 90 -17.47 -1.74 -8.75
N GLU A 91 -17.84 -2.77 -7.97
CA GLU A 91 -18.16 -2.59 -6.56
C GLU A 91 -16.94 -2.14 -5.76
N GLU A 92 -15.79 -2.77 -5.98
CA GLU A 92 -14.55 -2.37 -5.33
C GLU A 92 -14.13 -0.98 -5.74
N GLU A 93 -14.24 -0.66 -7.03
CA GLU A 93 -13.89 0.67 -7.52
C GLU A 93 -14.72 1.76 -6.85
N SER A 94 -16.00 1.50 -6.64
CA SER A 94 -16.88 2.46 -5.96
C SER A 94 -16.42 2.70 -4.52
N ARG A 95 -16.03 1.64 -3.82
CA ARG A 95 -15.54 1.76 -2.44
C ARG A 95 -14.22 2.52 -2.38
N LEU A 96 -13.38 2.35 -3.39
CA LEU A 96 -12.06 2.98 -3.42
C LEU A 96 -12.11 4.48 -3.67
N LYS A 97 -13.13 4.96 -4.37
CA LYS A 97 -13.25 6.39 -4.70
C LYS A 97 -13.25 7.28 -3.47
N ASP A 98 -13.89 6.84 -2.41
CA ASP A 98 -14.00 7.65 -1.20
C ASP A 98 -12.72 7.66 -0.36
N LEU A 99 -11.74 6.82 -0.70
CA LEU A 99 -10.51 6.69 0.05
C LEU A 99 -9.34 7.51 -0.49
N ASN A 100 -9.56 8.14 -1.65
CA ASN A 100 -8.54 9.01 -2.24
C ASN A 100 -7.22 8.27 -2.48
N LEU A 101 -7.30 7.08 -3.07
CA LEU A 101 -6.13 6.27 -3.34
C LEU A 101 -5.30 6.85 -4.48
N ASN A 102 -3.99 6.68 -4.40
CA ASN A 102 -3.07 7.18 -5.42
C ASN A 102 -3.00 6.26 -6.64
N ALA A 103 -3.22 4.97 -6.44
CA ALA A 103 -3.25 4.01 -7.52
C ALA A 103 -4.03 2.78 -7.14
N TYR A 104 -4.56 2.10 -8.14
CA TYR A 104 -5.33 0.89 -8.00
C TYR A 104 -4.83 -0.06 -9.09
N LEU A 105 -4.18 -1.13 -8.70
CA LEU A 105 -3.53 -2.04 -9.65
C LEU A 105 -4.13 -3.45 -9.55
N VAL A 106 -4.33 -4.08 -10.70
CA VAL A 106 -4.80 -5.46 -10.75
C VAL A 106 -3.58 -6.38 -10.80
N LYS A 107 -3.44 -7.25 -9.82
CA LYS A 107 -2.26 -8.11 -9.68
C LYS A 107 -1.95 -8.93 -10.94
N ALA A 108 -2.97 -9.47 -11.58
CA ALA A 108 -2.79 -10.31 -12.76
C ALA A 108 -2.21 -9.53 -13.95
N ASP A 109 -2.44 -8.23 -13.99
CA ASP A 109 -2.02 -7.37 -15.10
C ASP A 109 -0.78 -6.54 -14.76
N THR A 110 -0.21 -6.71 -13.57
CA THR A 110 0.85 -5.82 -13.09
C THR A 110 2.11 -6.62 -12.75
N ALA A 111 3.20 -6.31 -13.42
CA ALA A 111 4.49 -6.91 -13.12
C ALA A 111 5.11 -6.21 -11.90
N LEU A 112 6.03 -6.91 -11.22
CA LEU A 112 6.73 -6.33 -10.07
C LEU A 112 7.44 -5.03 -10.42
N ASP A 113 8.04 -4.96 -11.60
CA ASP A 113 8.72 -3.75 -12.05
C ASP A 113 7.76 -2.58 -12.19
N ASP A 114 6.51 -2.86 -12.57
CA ASP A 114 5.49 -1.82 -12.70
C ASP A 114 5.10 -1.25 -11.35
N VAL A 115 5.05 -2.10 -10.31
CA VAL A 115 4.77 -1.63 -8.95
C VAL A 115 5.89 -0.71 -8.48
N VAL A 116 7.14 -1.11 -8.69
CA VAL A 116 8.30 -0.30 -8.33
C VAL A 116 8.27 1.05 -9.04
N LYS A 117 7.98 1.03 -10.33
CA LYS A 117 7.90 2.25 -11.13
C LYS A 117 6.81 3.19 -10.60
N MET A 118 5.64 2.64 -10.29
CA MET A 118 4.53 3.41 -9.73
C MET A 118 4.91 4.05 -8.40
N VAL A 119 5.57 3.29 -7.52
CA VAL A 119 6.03 3.80 -6.23
C VAL A 119 6.98 4.97 -6.43
N LYS A 120 7.95 4.83 -7.33
CA LYS A 120 8.91 5.89 -7.60
C LYS A 120 8.24 7.15 -8.13
N GLU A 121 7.28 7.00 -9.02
CA GLU A 121 6.56 8.14 -9.59
C GLU A 121 5.74 8.87 -8.54
N ILE A 122 5.05 8.12 -7.68
CA ILE A 122 4.23 8.73 -6.61
C ILE A 122 5.11 9.48 -5.62
N LEU A 123 6.20 8.88 -5.19
CA LEU A 123 7.10 9.53 -4.22
C LEU A 123 7.79 10.75 -4.82
N LYS A 124 8.13 10.69 -6.09
CA LYS A 124 8.73 11.83 -6.79
C LYS A 124 7.74 12.99 -6.87
N SER A 125 6.49 12.71 -7.18
CA SER A 125 5.44 13.72 -7.25
C SER A 125 5.21 14.39 -5.90
N LYS A 126 5.28 13.61 -4.81
CA LYS A 126 5.09 14.11 -3.46
C LYS A 126 6.14 15.12 -3.03
N LYS A 127 7.34 15.01 -3.56
CA LYS A 127 8.47 15.86 -3.16
C LYS A 127 8.43 17.28 -3.68
N LYS A 128 7.47 17.61 -4.47
CA LYS A 128 7.34 18.98 -4.97
C LYS A 128 6.91 19.97 -3.91
#